data_68cbd4855d4c833784a4cfe873a2cd68
#
_entry.id   68cbd4855d4c833784a4cfe873a2cd68
#
_cell.length_a   1.000
_cell.length_b   1.000
_cell.length_c   1.000
_cell.angle_alpha   90.00
_cell.angle_beta   90.00
_cell.angle_gamma   90.00
#
_symmetry.space_group_name_H-M   'P 1'
#
loop_
_entity.id
_entity.type
_entity.pdbx_description
1 polymer ?
#
loop_
_entity_poly.entity_id
_entity_poly.type
_entity_poly.pdbx_seq_one_letter_code
_entity_poly.pdbx_strand_id
1 'polypeptide(L)'
;MNKDPVSEERAAAELLLARAAEQERAGDWPAAAGTLQEVLGRWPGLADTWYNLARMQRRCGEPEAALASYARALELGLDGPEEAHLNRGVIYADDLQCAELAQIELQRALALNPNYLPAWMNLANLHEDRGEREAARLAYERALALQPDHPETLARLTNASIIDRADDPLISRLRAALASTGTEWTQRAELGFALGRALDAVGEYAEAWRAYRTANSASRMSALAAGARYDRSAYARYVDALIAAFPAAAATQAPGETTPGRLQSQSVAPSPSPQPIFICGMFRSGSTLVEQILAAHPQVRRGGELPLLPAIVQEHFQPYPQACRSLDAARISAAATAYLQGIKRIHPGAQYITDKRPDNFHHIGLIKAMFPQARIVHTHRNALDNALSIWFLHLDHAMAYATDLGDITHHIREYQRLMRHWHTVYSQDLIDVDYESLVRSPETEVRRLLDALELPWEPACLEFYRQRSLVKTASVWQVREPLHRRSVGRWQNYATELEPWRQALTEAPV
;
A
#
# COMPACT_ATOMS: atom_id res chain seq x y z
N MET A 1 -6.08 52.18 32.37
CA MET A 1 -4.88 51.45 31.98
C MET A 1 -5.07 51.04 30.53
N ASN A 2 -4.51 51.82 29.59
CA ASN A 2 -4.47 51.39 28.18
C ASN A 2 -3.56 50.17 28.07
N LYS A 3 -4.11 49.02 27.75
CA LYS A 3 -3.27 47.88 27.37
C LYS A 3 -2.56 48.26 26.06
N ASP A 4 -1.27 47.93 25.99
CA ASP A 4 -0.47 48.19 24.81
C ASP A 4 -1.09 47.40 23.62
N PRO A 5 -1.48 48.04 22.50
CA PRO A 5 -2.08 47.39 21.36
C PRO A 5 -1.25 46.20 20.83
N VAL A 6 0.08 46.29 20.90
CA VAL A 6 1.01 45.22 20.52
C VAL A 6 0.84 43.96 21.40
N SER A 7 0.58 44.20 22.71
CA SER A 7 0.35 43.10 23.66
C SER A 7 -0.99 42.41 23.45
N GLU A 8 -2.04 43.13 23.01
CA GLU A 8 -3.36 42.56 22.68
C GLU A 8 -3.32 41.77 21.39
N GLU A 9 -2.64 42.26 20.34
CA GLU A 9 -2.45 41.52 19.10
C GLU A 9 -1.65 40.24 19.30
N ARG A 10 -0.60 40.28 20.10
CA ARG A 10 0.20 39.09 20.43
C ARG A 10 -0.61 38.04 21.20
N ALA A 11 -1.39 38.46 22.18
CA ALA A 11 -2.28 37.59 22.95
C ALA A 11 -3.36 36.97 22.06
N ALA A 12 -3.90 37.69 21.06
CA ALA A 12 -4.85 37.18 20.09
C ALA A 12 -4.23 36.12 19.20
N ALA A 13 -2.97 36.30 18.72
CA ALA A 13 -2.27 35.32 17.94
C ALA A 13 -1.99 34.04 18.75
N GLU A 14 -1.53 34.17 19.98
CA GLU A 14 -1.23 33.06 20.89
C GLU A 14 -2.52 32.23 21.18
N LEU A 15 -3.69 32.86 21.34
CA LEU A 15 -4.97 32.18 21.54
C LEU A 15 -5.38 31.36 20.31
N LEU A 16 -5.25 31.91 19.10
CA LEU A 16 -5.59 31.21 17.88
C LEU A 16 -4.63 30.03 17.62
N LEU A 17 -3.33 30.23 17.86
CA LEU A 17 -2.33 29.15 17.74
C LEU A 17 -2.59 28.02 18.74
N ALA A 18 -2.96 28.36 19.99
CA ALA A 18 -3.35 27.35 20.98
C ALA A 18 -4.58 26.56 20.54
N ARG A 19 -5.59 27.23 19.94
CA ARG A 19 -6.79 26.60 19.37
C ARG A 19 -6.43 25.66 18.21
N ALA A 20 -5.57 26.10 17.30
CA ALA A 20 -5.14 25.26 16.19
C ALA A 20 -4.41 24.00 16.70
N ALA A 21 -3.55 24.12 17.71
CA ALA A 21 -2.86 22.99 18.34
C ALA A 21 -3.83 22.04 19.07
N GLU A 22 -4.92 22.51 19.62
CA GLU A 22 -5.98 21.67 20.20
C GLU A 22 -6.74 20.90 19.13
N GLN A 23 -7.11 21.57 18.03
CA GLN A 23 -7.76 20.96 16.87
C GLN A 23 -6.85 19.89 16.21
N GLU A 24 -5.55 20.17 16.10
CA GLU A 24 -4.56 19.19 15.64
C GLU A 24 -4.54 17.95 16.55
N ARG A 25 -4.46 18.11 17.87
CA ARG A 25 -4.49 17.01 18.83
C ARG A 25 -5.80 16.22 18.79
N ALA A 26 -6.92 16.87 18.46
CA ALA A 26 -8.21 16.22 18.26
C ALA A 26 -8.34 15.51 16.90
N GLY A 27 -7.37 15.66 16.00
CA GLY A 27 -7.40 15.09 14.64
C GLY A 27 -8.30 15.85 13.67
N ASP A 28 -8.77 17.06 14.05
CA ASP A 28 -9.57 17.92 13.18
C ASP A 28 -8.66 18.80 12.30
N TRP A 29 -8.03 18.13 11.33
CA TRP A 29 -7.05 18.75 10.42
C TRP A 29 -7.63 19.92 9.62
N PRO A 30 -8.89 19.84 9.07
CA PRO A 30 -9.50 20.95 8.36
C PRO A 30 -9.73 22.18 9.25
N ALA A 31 -10.24 21.99 10.48
CA ALA A 31 -10.43 23.08 11.41
C ALA A 31 -9.09 23.73 11.83
N ALA A 32 -8.07 22.90 12.08
CA ALA A 32 -6.73 23.40 12.40
C ALA A 32 -6.15 24.24 11.25
N ALA A 33 -6.26 23.75 9.99
CA ALA A 33 -5.83 24.47 8.80
C ALA A 33 -6.56 25.83 8.68
N GLY A 34 -7.89 25.85 8.84
CA GLY A 34 -8.68 27.08 8.79
C GLY A 34 -8.25 28.10 9.87
N THR A 35 -7.99 27.63 11.10
CA THR A 35 -7.52 28.49 12.18
C THR A 35 -6.12 29.06 11.90
N LEU A 36 -5.19 28.25 11.36
CA LEU A 36 -3.86 28.72 10.97
C LEU A 36 -3.91 29.72 9.82
N GLN A 37 -4.83 29.53 8.85
CA GLN A 37 -5.08 30.49 7.77
C GLN A 37 -5.61 31.83 8.32
N GLU A 38 -6.50 31.81 9.35
CA GLU A 38 -6.95 33.02 10.04
C GLU A 38 -5.79 33.77 10.70
N VAL A 39 -4.86 33.06 11.37
CA VAL A 39 -3.65 33.64 11.93
C VAL A 39 -2.81 34.31 10.84
N LEU A 40 -2.55 33.60 9.74
CA LEU A 40 -1.70 34.09 8.65
C LEU A 40 -2.34 35.24 7.85
N GLY A 41 -3.66 35.34 7.84
CA GLY A 41 -4.38 36.49 7.30
C GLY A 41 -4.10 37.78 8.06
N ARG A 42 -3.80 37.68 9.36
CA ARG A 42 -3.48 38.84 10.22
C ARG A 42 -1.96 39.04 10.38
N TRP A 43 -1.22 37.94 10.47
CA TRP A 43 0.23 37.94 10.68
C TRP A 43 0.97 37.06 9.66
N PRO A 44 1.08 37.51 8.40
CA PRO A 44 1.64 36.69 7.30
C PRO A 44 3.14 36.40 7.40
N GLY A 45 3.85 37.05 8.32
CA GLY A 45 5.28 36.90 8.54
C GLY A 45 5.69 35.76 9.47
N LEU A 46 4.75 34.94 9.97
CA LEU A 46 5.02 33.87 10.93
C LEU A 46 5.45 32.59 10.21
N ALA A 47 6.77 32.36 10.06
CA ALA A 47 7.34 31.21 9.37
C ALA A 47 6.84 29.87 9.92
N ASP A 48 6.86 29.68 11.26
CA ASP A 48 6.41 28.47 11.94
C ASP A 48 4.92 28.19 11.70
N THR A 49 4.11 29.23 11.56
CA THR A 49 2.67 29.09 11.29
C THR A 49 2.44 28.57 9.86
N TRP A 50 3.20 29.07 8.88
CA TRP A 50 3.21 28.53 7.51
C TRP A 50 3.64 27.09 7.49
N TYR A 51 4.69 26.71 8.22
CA TYR A 51 5.13 25.33 8.37
C TYR A 51 4.01 24.43 8.94
N ASN A 52 3.36 24.85 10.02
CA ASN A 52 2.26 24.08 10.62
C ASN A 52 1.03 23.99 9.69
N LEU A 53 0.69 25.07 8.96
CA LEU A 53 -0.36 25.04 7.95
C LEU A 53 -0.05 24.00 6.87
N ALA A 54 1.18 23.93 6.38
CA ALA A 54 1.59 22.94 5.39
C ALA A 54 1.39 21.50 5.90
N ARG A 55 1.70 21.21 7.16
CA ARG A 55 1.43 19.91 7.78
C ARG A 55 -0.06 19.57 7.79
N MET A 56 -0.92 20.52 8.14
CA MET A 56 -2.38 20.32 8.15
C MET A 56 -2.92 20.11 6.73
N GLN A 57 -2.51 20.93 5.78
CA GLN A 57 -2.91 20.79 4.37
C GLN A 57 -2.55 19.41 3.81
N ARG A 58 -1.35 18.90 4.10
CA ARG A 58 -1.00 17.53 3.70
C ARG A 58 -1.95 16.49 4.31
N ARG A 59 -2.29 16.64 5.60
CA ARG A 59 -3.26 15.75 6.29
C ARG A 59 -4.67 15.84 5.70
N CYS A 60 -5.04 16.99 5.14
CA CYS A 60 -6.29 17.18 4.41
C CYS A 60 -6.26 16.64 2.96
N GLY A 61 -5.11 16.11 2.50
CA GLY A 61 -4.97 15.63 1.11
C GLY A 61 -4.75 16.76 0.10
N GLU A 62 -4.15 17.87 0.51
CA GLU A 62 -3.86 19.06 -0.30
C GLU A 62 -2.33 19.23 -0.49
N PRO A 63 -1.65 18.29 -1.18
CA PRO A 63 -0.18 18.27 -1.24
C PRO A 63 0.42 19.50 -1.93
N GLU A 64 -0.22 20.05 -2.96
CA GLU A 64 0.26 21.22 -3.67
C GLU A 64 0.18 22.47 -2.79
N ALA A 65 -0.91 22.64 -2.04
CA ALA A 65 -1.07 23.73 -1.08
C ALA A 65 -0.03 23.62 0.06
N ALA A 66 0.21 22.40 0.54
CA ALA A 66 1.24 22.14 1.54
C ALA A 66 2.64 22.53 1.04
N LEU A 67 2.99 22.17 -0.19
CA LEU A 67 4.28 22.57 -0.80
C LEU A 67 4.43 24.09 -0.89
N ALA A 68 3.36 24.81 -1.26
CA ALA A 68 3.36 26.28 -1.31
C ALA A 68 3.55 26.90 0.09
N SER A 69 2.88 26.35 1.10
CA SER A 69 3.02 26.81 2.49
C SER A 69 4.41 26.54 3.05
N TYR A 70 5.01 25.37 2.79
CA TYR A 70 6.42 25.12 3.14
C TYR A 70 7.39 26.06 2.43
N ALA A 71 7.16 26.34 1.14
CA ALA A 71 8.00 27.31 0.43
C ALA A 71 7.94 28.69 1.09
N ARG A 72 6.74 29.12 1.48
CA ARG A 72 6.57 30.41 2.16
C ARG A 72 7.24 30.44 3.54
N ALA A 73 7.17 29.34 4.29
CA ALA A 73 7.89 29.22 5.56
C ALA A 73 9.41 29.38 5.39
N LEU A 74 9.97 28.70 4.37
CA LEU A 74 11.41 28.80 4.04
C LEU A 74 11.82 30.22 3.62
N GLU A 75 11.02 30.91 2.79
CA GLU A 75 11.27 32.30 2.39
C GLU A 75 11.30 33.28 3.56
N LEU A 76 10.50 33.00 4.59
CA LEU A 76 10.42 33.82 5.80
C LEU A 76 11.52 33.50 6.84
N GLY A 77 12.42 32.57 6.53
CA GLY A 77 13.53 32.22 7.41
C GLY A 77 13.13 31.27 8.54
N LEU A 78 12.39 30.21 8.21
CA LEU A 78 12.04 29.16 9.16
C LEU A 78 13.27 28.64 9.92
N ASP A 79 13.14 28.51 11.24
CA ASP A 79 14.15 27.83 12.06
C ASP A 79 14.07 26.31 11.81
N GLY A 80 15.24 25.66 11.60
CA GLY A 80 15.29 24.25 11.21
C GLY A 80 14.77 23.98 9.79
N PRO A 81 15.26 24.68 8.76
CA PRO A 81 14.76 24.57 7.38
C PRO A 81 14.92 23.17 6.76
N GLU A 82 15.83 22.34 7.29
CA GLU A 82 16.02 20.94 6.87
C GLU A 82 14.77 20.10 7.08
N GLU A 83 13.96 20.38 8.09
CA GLU A 83 12.70 19.66 8.34
C GLU A 83 11.64 20.00 7.29
N ALA A 84 11.54 21.26 6.88
CA ALA A 84 10.64 21.66 5.79
C ALA A 84 11.04 21.02 4.46
N HIS A 85 12.33 20.96 4.15
CA HIS A 85 12.84 20.25 2.97
C HIS A 85 12.58 18.75 3.04
N LEU A 86 12.75 18.10 4.19
CA LEU A 86 12.37 16.70 4.42
C LEU A 86 10.89 16.50 4.10
N ASN A 87 10.00 17.28 4.68
CA ASN A 87 8.55 17.14 4.49
C ASN A 87 8.14 17.38 3.05
N ARG A 88 8.74 18.34 2.34
CA ARG A 88 8.55 18.54 0.90
C ARG A 88 9.01 17.31 0.10
N GLY A 89 10.16 16.73 0.46
CA GLY A 89 10.65 15.50 -0.13
C GLY A 89 9.67 14.35 0.03
N VAL A 90 9.09 14.19 1.22
CA VAL A 90 8.08 13.17 1.51
C VAL A 90 6.80 13.41 0.69
N ILE A 91 6.32 14.67 0.57
CA ILE A 91 5.16 15.01 -0.28
C ILE A 91 5.42 14.62 -1.74
N TYR A 92 6.59 14.98 -2.28
CA TYR A 92 6.93 14.61 -3.66
C TYR A 92 7.02 13.09 -3.85
N ALA A 93 7.57 12.35 -2.88
CA ALA A 93 7.70 10.90 -2.96
C ALA A 93 6.37 10.19 -2.81
N ASP A 94 5.58 10.54 -1.78
CA ASP A 94 4.40 9.77 -1.36
C ASP A 94 3.11 10.22 -2.03
N ASP A 95 2.89 11.53 -2.06
CA ASP A 95 1.61 12.10 -2.46
C ASP A 95 1.58 12.39 -3.97
N LEU A 96 2.71 12.88 -4.53
CA LEU A 96 2.82 13.28 -5.93
C LEU A 96 3.60 12.29 -6.83
N GLN A 97 4.24 11.28 -6.24
CA GLN A 97 5.04 10.26 -6.94
C GLN A 97 6.13 10.83 -7.88
N CYS A 98 6.70 11.98 -7.52
CA CYS A 98 7.74 12.71 -8.25
C CYS A 98 9.12 12.43 -7.61
N ALA A 99 9.72 11.29 -7.91
CA ALA A 99 10.95 10.81 -7.28
C ALA A 99 12.14 11.77 -7.42
N GLU A 100 12.27 12.44 -8.56
CA GLU A 100 13.36 13.37 -8.83
C GLU A 100 13.28 14.61 -7.92
N LEU A 101 12.08 15.19 -7.77
CA LEU A 101 11.86 16.33 -6.88
C LEU A 101 12.00 15.93 -5.42
N ALA A 102 11.55 14.72 -5.05
CA ALA A 102 11.76 14.19 -3.71
C ALA A 102 13.26 14.09 -3.38
N GLN A 103 14.06 13.55 -4.29
CA GLN A 103 15.51 13.44 -4.11
C GLN A 103 16.18 14.80 -3.94
N ILE A 104 15.81 15.78 -4.75
CA ILE A 104 16.35 17.15 -4.65
C ILE A 104 16.06 17.75 -3.29
N GLU A 105 14.84 17.65 -2.79
CA GLU A 105 14.47 18.21 -1.48
C GLU A 105 15.17 17.49 -0.32
N LEU A 106 15.27 16.17 -0.35
CA LEU A 106 16.01 15.39 0.66
C LEU A 106 17.51 15.72 0.67
N GLN A 107 18.12 15.92 -0.51
CA GLN A 107 19.50 16.37 -0.62
C GLN A 107 19.69 17.79 -0.10
N ARG A 108 18.72 18.70 -0.28
CA ARG A 108 18.75 20.04 0.34
C ARG A 108 18.71 19.96 1.85
N ALA A 109 17.84 19.10 2.42
CA ALA A 109 17.80 18.87 3.86
C ALA A 109 19.17 18.42 4.39
N LEU A 110 19.83 17.48 3.70
CA LEU A 110 21.16 16.96 4.07
C LEU A 110 22.29 17.96 3.82
N ALA A 111 22.16 18.87 2.86
CA ALA A 111 23.12 19.97 2.66
C ALA A 111 23.06 20.99 3.80
N LEU A 112 21.88 21.24 4.36
CA LEU A 112 21.69 22.10 5.52
C LEU A 112 22.15 21.42 6.82
N ASN A 113 21.79 20.16 7.00
CA ASN A 113 22.15 19.37 8.17
C ASN A 113 22.60 17.95 7.76
N PRO A 114 23.93 17.72 7.54
CA PRO A 114 24.47 16.42 7.17
C PRO A 114 24.24 15.30 8.22
N ASN A 115 23.92 15.66 9.46
CA ASN A 115 23.65 14.73 10.55
C ASN A 115 22.15 14.50 10.79
N TYR A 116 21.29 14.93 9.88
CA TYR A 116 19.85 14.78 10.01
C TYR A 116 19.38 13.37 9.64
N LEU A 117 19.33 12.49 10.64
CA LEU A 117 18.96 11.08 10.48
C LEU A 117 17.66 10.86 9.67
N PRO A 118 16.55 11.60 9.92
CA PRO A 118 15.32 11.39 9.14
C PRO A 118 15.50 11.61 7.64
N ALA A 119 16.34 12.56 7.23
CA ALA A 119 16.58 12.78 5.79
C ALA A 119 17.39 11.66 5.15
N TRP A 120 18.39 11.09 5.84
CA TRP A 120 19.10 9.89 5.36
C TRP A 120 18.17 8.69 5.22
N MET A 121 17.29 8.47 6.21
CA MET A 121 16.30 7.39 6.17
C MET A 121 15.34 7.54 4.99
N ASN A 122 14.79 8.75 4.77
CA ASN A 122 13.87 9.00 3.66
C ASN A 122 14.57 8.92 2.30
N LEU A 123 15.82 9.35 2.19
CA LEU A 123 16.61 9.21 0.98
C LEU A 123 16.88 7.73 0.68
N ALA A 124 17.19 6.93 1.68
CA ALA A 124 17.36 5.49 1.54
C ALA A 124 16.07 4.79 1.11
N ASN A 125 14.93 5.12 1.72
CA ASN A 125 13.61 4.62 1.33
C ASN A 125 13.28 4.99 -0.13
N LEU A 126 13.57 6.22 -0.56
CA LEU A 126 13.36 6.66 -1.94
C LEU A 126 14.21 5.84 -2.93
N HIS A 127 15.49 5.58 -2.61
CA HIS A 127 16.34 4.71 -3.42
C HIS A 127 15.83 3.27 -3.44
N GLU A 128 15.29 2.76 -2.32
CA GLU A 128 14.64 1.45 -2.25
C GLU A 128 13.44 1.38 -3.19
N ASP A 129 12.52 2.36 -3.13
CA ASP A 129 11.33 2.46 -3.98
C ASP A 129 11.69 2.55 -5.48
N ARG A 130 12.84 3.14 -5.80
CA ARG A 130 13.40 3.20 -7.17
C ARG A 130 14.14 1.93 -7.58
N GLY A 131 14.37 1.00 -6.65
CA GLY A 131 15.15 -0.22 -6.88
C GLY A 131 16.66 0.01 -6.99
N GLU A 132 17.15 1.12 -6.47
CA GLU A 132 18.57 1.52 -6.47
C GLU A 132 19.25 0.96 -5.21
N ARG A 133 19.41 -0.37 -5.17
CA ARG A 133 19.82 -1.15 -3.98
C ARG A 133 21.11 -0.61 -3.33
N GLU A 134 22.13 -0.35 -4.13
CA GLU A 134 23.43 0.11 -3.61
C GLU A 134 23.32 1.53 -3.00
N ALA A 135 22.59 2.42 -3.66
CA ALA A 135 22.36 3.77 -3.13
C ALA A 135 21.53 3.73 -1.83
N ALA A 136 20.50 2.87 -1.77
CA ALA A 136 19.73 2.64 -0.54
C ALA A 136 20.62 2.13 0.60
N ARG A 137 21.45 1.12 0.33
CA ARG A 137 22.39 0.54 1.30
C ARG A 137 23.35 1.61 1.86
N LEU A 138 23.97 2.40 0.98
CA LEU A 138 24.90 3.46 1.39
C LEU A 138 24.20 4.54 2.26
N ALA A 139 22.97 4.93 1.92
CA ALA A 139 22.23 5.90 2.70
C ALA A 139 21.83 5.34 4.08
N TYR A 140 21.41 4.06 4.17
CA TYR A 140 21.18 3.40 5.46
C TYR A 140 22.46 3.26 6.29
N GLU A 141 23.60 2.98 5.68
CA GLU A 141 24.89 2.94 6.38
C GLU A 141 25.25 4.32 6.97
N ARG A 142 24.99 5.41 6.23
CA ARG A 142 25.16 6.77 6.75
C ARG A 142 24.23 7.04 7.93
N ALA A 143 22.97 6.64 7.84
CA ALA A 143 22.04 6.75 8.95
C ALA A 143 22.51 5.97 10.20
N LEU A 144 23.00 4.74 10.03
CA LEU A 144 23.57 3.94 11.12
C LEU A 144 24.89 4.49 11.67
N ALA A 145 25.67 5.20 10.87
CA ALA A 145 26.87 5.87 11.37
C ALA A 145 26.52 7.02 12.34
N LEU A 146 25.36 7.65 12.15
CA LEU A 146 24.86 8.69 13.07
C LEU A 146 24.26 8.09 14.34
N GLN A 147 23.54 6.96 14.19
CA GLN A 147 22.91 6.24 15.31
C GLN A 147 23.10 4.73 15.15
N PRO A 148 24.20 4.17 15.70
CA PRO A 148 24.60 2.76 15.44
C PRO A 148 23.60 1.71 15.87
N ASP A 149 22.78 1.99 16.90
CA ASP A 149 21.83 1.05 17.47
C ASP A 149 20.37 1.35 17.05
N HIS A 150 20.16 2.17 15.99
CA HIS A 150 18.81 2.49 15.52
C HIS A 150 18.15 1.24 14.90
N PRO A 151 17.09 0.66 15.54
CA PRO A 151 16.56 -0.65 15.17
C PRO A 151 15.99 -0.68 13.75
N GLU A 152 15.19 0.33 13.39
CA GLU A 152 14.58 0.44 12.06
C GLU A 152 15.64 0.52 10.97
N THR A 153 16.66 1.37 11.15
CA THR A 153 17.74 1.50 10.17
C THR A 153 18.51 0.19 9.99
N LEU A 154 18.79 -0.54 11.08
CA LEU A 154 19.46 -1.85 11.02
C LEU A 154 18.62 -2.87 10.25
N ALA A 155 17.31 -2.92 10.51
CA ALA A 155 16.37 -3.80 9.81
C ALA A 155 16.30 -3.44 8.31
N ARG A 156 16.18 -2.15 7.96
CA ARG A 156 16.14 -1.67 6.58
C ARG A 156 17.45 -1.92 5.84
N LEU A 157 18.60 -1.63 6.45
CA LEU A 157 19.91 -1.94 5.87
C LEU A 157 20.03 -3.44 5.55
N THR A 158 19.65 -4.31 6.49
CA THR A 158 19.66 -5.76 6.27
C THR A 158 18.75 -6.15 5.10
N ASN A 159 17.60 -5.51 4.97
CA ASN A 159 16.67 -5.75 3.87
C ASN A 159 17.19 -5.26 2.52
N ALA A 160 17.96 -4.20 2.47
CA ALA A 160 18.62 -3.70 1.27
C ALA A 160 19.91 -4.48 0.92
N SER A 161 20.51 -5.18 1.88
CA SER A 161 21.75 -5.94 1.69
C SER A 161 21.51 -7.33 1.08
N ILE A 162 22.51 -7.84 0.37
CA ILE A 162 22.57 -9.23 -0.09
C ILE A 162 23.32 -10.01 0.99
N ILE A 163 22.63 -10.90 1.69
CA ILE A 163 23.18 -11.77 2.73
C ILE A 163 23.32 -13.16 2.12
N ASP A 164 24.56 -13.63 1.98
CA ASP A 164 24.89 -14.91 1.35
C ASP A 164 25.73 -15.84 2.25
N ARG A 165 26.06 -15.38 3.49
CA ARG A 165 26.87 -16.13 4.44
C ARG A 165 26.27 -16.06 5.85
N ALA A 166 26.30 -17.18 6.56
CA ALA A 166 25.75 -17.29 7.92
C ALA A 166 26.55 -16.48 8.97
N ASP A 167 27.80 -16.15 8.69
CA ASP A 167 28.67 -15.32 9.53
C ASP A 167 28.65 -13.82 9.17
N ASP A 168 27.66 -13.38 8.37
CA ASP A 168 27.51 -11.97 8.02
C ASP A 168 27.36 -11.09 9.30
N PRO A 169 28.12 -9.98 9.39
CA PRO A 169 28.08 -9.11 10.57
C PRO A 169 26.68 -8.54 10.90
N LEU A 170 25.81 -8.33 9.90
CA LEU A 170 24.45 -7.86 10.10
C LEU A 170 23.61 -8.88 10.89
N ILE A 171 23.78 -10.18 10.66
CA ILE A 171 23.11 -11.24 11.44
C ILE A 171 23.49 -11.14 12.92
N SER A 172 24.78 -10.98 13.21
CA SER A 172 25.26 -10.84 14.60
C SER A 172 24.75 -9.57 15.26
N ARG A 173 24.70 -8.44 14.53
CA ARG A 173 24.14 -7.17 15.03
C ARG A 173 22.64 -7.29 15.32
N LEU A 174 21.85 -7.93 14.43
CA LEU A 174 20.43 -8.15 14.64
C LEU A 174 20.17 -9.01 15.88
N ARG A 175 20.97 -10.09 16.09
CA ARG A 175 20.87 -10.93 17.30
C ARG A 175 21.15 -10.11 18.56
N ALA A 176 22.19 -9.28 18.56
CA ALA A 176 22.55 -8.41 19.68
C ALA A 176 21.44 -7.38 19.97
N ALA A 177 20.90 -6.73 18.94
CA ALA A 177 19.82 -5.75 19.10
C ALA A 177 18.54 -6.41 19.66
N LEU A 178 18.18 -7.62 19.22
CA LEU A 178 17.04 -8.38 19.75
C LEU A 178 17.22 -8.86 21.20
N ALA A 179 18.47 -9.08 21.63
CA ALA A 179 18.79 -9.47 23.00
C ALA A 179 18.76 -8.27 23.98
N SER A 180 18.78 -7.03 23.50
CA SER A 180 18.70 -5.81 24.31
C SER A 180 17.36 -5.73 25.03
N THR A 181 17.40 -5.32 26.31
CA THR A 181 16.20 -5.09 27.12
C THR A 181 15.64 -3.69 26.85
N GLY A 182 14.31 -3.57 26.77
CA GLY A 182 13.65 -2.29 26.58
C GLY A 182 13.27 -1.94 25.14
N THR A 183 13.55 -2.83 24.17
CA THR A 183 13.09 -2.66 22.77
C THR A 183 11.56 -2.74 22.69
N GLU A 184 10.94 -1.72 22.07
CA GLU A 184 9.50 -1.68 21.83
C GLU A 184 9.02 -2.82 20.91
N TRP A 185 7.74 -3.19 21.02
CA TRP A 185 7.19 -4.31 20.26
C TRP A 185 7.36 -4.15 18.74
N THR A 186 7.14 -2.93 18.22
CA THR A 186 7.29 -2.65 16.79
C THR A 186 8.74 -2.84 16.34
N GLN A 187 9.69 -2.26 17.05
CA GLN A 187 11.12 -2.40 16.75
C GLN A 187 11.59 -3.86 16.86
N ARG A 188 11.06 -4.59 17.86
CA ARG A 188 11.36 -6.02 18.05
C ARG A 188 10.83 -6.86 16.88
N ALA A 189 9.65 -6.51 16.36
CA ALA A 189 9.10 -7.13 15.16
C ALA A 189 9.98 -6.87 13.95
N GLU A 190 10.33 -5.63 13.67
CA GLU A 190 11.17 -5.23 12.53
C GLU A 190 12.53 -5.96 12.53
N LEU A 191 13.24 -5.92 13.66
CA LEU A 191 14.51 -6.64 13.82
C LEU A 191 14.36 -8.15 13.64
N GLY A 192 13.27 -8.72 14.17
CA GLY A 192 13.01 -10.15 14.09
C GLY A 192 12.68 -10.60 12.66
N PHE A 193 11.90 -9.84 11.92
CA PHE A 193 11.64 -10.11 10.50
C PHE A 193 12.91 -9.97 9.65
N ALA A 194 13.74 -8.95 9.91
CA ALA A 194 15.02 -8.77 9.22
C ALA A 194 15.97 -9.94 9.50
N LEU A 195 16.07 -10.40 10.76
CA LEU A 195 16.86 -11.57 11.13
C LEU A 195 16.34 -12.84 10.47
N GLY A 196 15.03 -13.07 10.51
CA GLY A 196 14.41 -14.23 9.86
C GLY A 196 14.72 -14.27 8.37
N ARG A 197 14.62 -13.13 7.68
CA ARG A 197 14.94 -13.01 6.27
C ARG A 197 16.43 -13.28 5.96
N ALA A 198 17.34 -12.74 6.77
CA ALA A 198 18.77 -12.95 6.60
C ALA A 198 19.15 -14.42 6.79
N LEU A 199 18.60 -15.09 7.81
CA LEU A 199 18.81 -16.51 8.08
C LEU A 199 18.21 -17.42 7.00
N ASP A 200 17.00 -17.09 6.52
CA ASP A 200 16.37 -17.81 5.40
C ASP A 200 17.21 -17.72 4.11
N ALA A 201 17.80 -16.55 3.84
CA ALA A 201 18.65 -16.33 2.66
C ALA A 201 19.90 -17.21 2.66
N VAL A 202 20.43 -17.55 3.83
CA VAL A 202 21.61 -18.41 4.00
C VAL A 202 21.29 -19.88 4.28
N GLY A 203 19.97 -20.25 4.25
CA GLY A 203 19.51 -21.63 4.42
C GLY A 203 19.37 -22.11 5.88
N GLU A 204 19.54 -21.22 6.84
CA GLU A 204 19.36 -21.51 8.28
C GLU A 204 17.87 -21.52 8.67
N TYR A 205 17.08 -22.38 8.02
CA TYR A 205 15.60 -22.37 8.06
C TYR A 205 15.02 -22.56 9.47
N ALA A 206 15.63 -23.44 10.28
CA ALA A 206 15.13 -23.68 11.65
C ALA A 206 15.31 -22.45 12.55
N GLU A 207 16.42 -21.70 12.40
CA GLU A 207 16.62 -20.47 13.15
C GLU A 207 15.78 -19.33 12.57
N ALA A 208 15.67 -19.24 11.23
CA ALA A 208 14.79 -18.30 10.55
C ALA A 208 13.34 -18.44 11.05
N TRP A 209 12.83 -19.67 11.15
CA TRP A 209 11.49 -19.93 11.69
C TRP A 209 11.32 -19.39 13.11
N ARG A 210 12.30 -19.63 13.98
CA ARG A 210 12.26 -19.11 15.36
C ARG A 210 12.25 -17.58 15.39
N ALA A 211 13.06 -16.94 14.53
CA ALA A 211 13.11 -15.49 14.40
C ALA A 211 11.76 -14.93 13.93
N TYR A 212 11.17 -15.50 12.87
CA TYR A 212 9.85 -15.10 12.37
C TYR A 212 8.74 -15.30 13.39
N ARG A 213 8.75 -16.41 14.14
CA ARG A 213 7.77 -16.66 15.21
C ARG A 213 7.86 -15.58 16.30
N THR A 214 9.07 -15.21 16.70
CA THR A 214 9.30 -14.15 17.70
C THR A 214 8.86 -12.79 17.15
N ALA A 215 9.17 -12.50 15.87
CA ALA A 215 8.76 -11.27 15.20
C ALA A 215 7.23 -11.14 15.11
N ASN A 216 6.55 -12.20 14.69
CA ASN A 216 5.08 -12.23 14.63
C ASN A 216 4.43 -12.07 16.00
N SER A 217 5.01 -12.68 17.05
CA SER A 217 4.54 -12.47 18.43
C SER A 217 4.65 -11.00 18.85
N ALA A 218 5.78 -10.34 18.53
CA ALA A 218 5.99 -8.93 18.83
C ALA A 218 5.05 -8.04 18.00
N SER A 219 4.89 -8.32 16.71
CA SER A 219 3.95 -7.62 15.83
C SER A 219 2.50 -7.73 16.34
N ARG A 220 2.09 -8.91 16.81
CA ARG A 220 0.77 -9.13 17.42
C ARG A 220 0.60 -8.30 18.68
N MET A 221 1.62 -8.24 19.55
CA MET A 221 1.56 -7.40 20.76
C MET A 221 1.45 -5.90 20.42
N SER A 222 2.18 -5.44 19.41
CA SER A 222 2.06 -4.07 18.91
C SER A 222 0.65 -3.78 18.36
N ALA A 223 0.09 -4.68 17.55
CA ALA A 223 -1.27 -4.56 17.03
C ALA A 223 -2.33 -4.50 18.13
N LEU A 224 -2.23 -5.38 19.14
CA LEU A 224 -3.14 -5.39 20.27
C LEU A 224 -3.05 -4.11 21.10
N ALA A 225 -1.86 -3.56 21.30
CA ALA A 225 -1.67 -2.27 21.98
C ALA A 225 -2.31 -1.10 21.21
N ALA A 226 -2.36 -1.19 19.88
CA ALA A 226 -3.05 -0.25 18.99
C ALA A 226 -4.57 -0.56 18.85
N GLY A 227 -5.12 -1.54 19.57
CA GLY A 227 -6.52 -1.93 19.50
C GLY A 227 -6.89 -2.75 18.24
N ALA A 228 -5.91 -3.16 17.44
CA ALA A 228 -6.14 -3.95 16.23
C ALA A 228 -6.15 -5.46 16.55
N ARG A 229 -7.20 -6.14 16.10
CA ARG A 229 -7.38 -7.58 16.29
C ARG A 229 -8.13 -8.18 15.11
N TYR A 230 -7.68 -9.35 14.66
CA TYR A 230 -8.45 -10.12 13.69
C TYR A 230 -9.56 -10.93 14.37
N ASP A 231 -10.79 -10.71 13.95
CA ASP A 231 -11.97 -11.48 14.37
C ASP A 231 -12.43 -12.38 13.24
N ARG A 232 -12.14 -13.68 13.34
CA ARG A 232 -12.52 -14.69 12.34
C ARG A 232 -14.02 -14.70 12.05
N SER A 233 -14.84 -14.63 13.10
CA SER A 233 -16.28 -14.67 12.95
C SER A 233 -16.83 -13.41 12.30
N ALA A 234 -16.29 -12.23 12.62
CA ALA A 234 -16.66 -10.98 11.98
C ALA A 234 -16.29 -11.00 10.49
N TYR A 235 -15.09 -11.51 10.15
CA TYR A 235 -14.66 -11.61 8.76
C TYR A 235 -15.50 -12.61 7.96
N ALA A 236 -15.83 -13.78 8.52
CA ALA A 236 -16.72 -14.75 7.89
C ALA A 236 -18.10 -14.14 7.61
N ARG A 237 -18.70 -13.42 8.60
CA ARG A 237 -19.96 -12.70 8.40
C ARG A 237 -19.87 -11.59 7.34
N TYR A 238 -18.73 -10.93 7.23
CA TYR A 238 -18.50 -9.94 6.18
C TYR A 238 -18.50 -10.58 4.79
N VAL A 239 -17.84 -11.72 4.62
CA VAL A 239 -17.86 -12.50 3.38
C VAL A 239 -19.28 -13.01 3.06
N ASP A 240 -20.02 -13.50 4.07
CA ASP A 240 -21.43 -13.89 3.90
C ASP A 240 -22.27 -12.72 3.38
N ALA A 241 -22.07 -11.53 3.94
CA ALA A 241 -22.79 -10.32 3.55
C ALA A 241 -22.44 -9.89 2.12
N LEU A 242 -21.17 -10.04 1.67
CA LEU A 242 -20.75 -9.80 0.29
C LEU A 242 -21.45 -10.76 -0.69
N ILE A 243 -21.42 -12.06 -0.39
CA ILE A 243 -22.09 -13.08 -1.20
C ILE A 243 -23.60 -12.80 -1.29
N ALA A 244 -24.23 -12.46 -0.19
CA ALA A 244 -25.65 -12.14 -0.14
C ALA A 244 -26.03 -10.82 -0.83
N ALA A 245 -25.10 -9.86 -0.93
CA ALA A 245 -25.32 -8.59 -1.63
C ALA A 245 -25.31 -8.74 -3.17
N PHE A 246 -24.62 -9.76 -3.69
CA PHE A 246 -24.46 -10.00 -5.14
C PHE A 246 -24.78 -11.47 -5.48
N PRO A 247 -26.05 -11.91 -5.41
CA PRO A 247 -26.42 -13.32 -5.59
C PRO A 247 -26.23 -13.80 -7.04
N ALA A 248 -25.86 -15.08 -7.22
CA ALA A 248 -25.64 -15.69 -8.54
C ALA A 248 -26.90 -15.72 -9.42
N ALA A 249 -28.08 -15.84 -8.83
CA ALA A 249 -29.36 -15.85 -9.55
C ALA A 249 -29.63 -14.53 -10.31
N ALA A 250 -29.03 -13.41 -9.90
CA ALA A 250 -29.14 -12.15 -10.62
C ALA A 250 -28.37 -12.12 -11.94
N ALA A 251 -27.43 -13.04 -12.16
CA ALA A 251 -26.62 -13.14 -13.38
C ALA A 251 -27.25 -13.97 -14.52
N THR A 252 -28.27 -14.79 -14.23
CA THR A 252 -28.85 -15.80 -15.17
C THR A 252 -30.20 -15.42 -15.79
N GLN A 253 -30.78 -14.26 -15.49
CA GLN A 253 -32.03 -13.85 -16.08
C GLN A 253 -31.87 -13.30 -17.50
N ALA A 254 -32.73 -13.82 -18.43
CA ALA A 254 -32.74 -13.45 -19.85
C ALA A 254 -33.13 -11.96 -20.04
N PRO A 255 -32.81 -11.35 -21.22
CA PRO A 255 -33.14 -9.96 -21.49
C PRO A 255 -34.65 -9.77 -21.54
N GLY A 256 -35.21 -9.13 -20.52
CA GLY A 256 -36.65 -8.79 -20.44
C GLY A 256 -37.20 -8.52 -19.05
N GLU A 257 -36.54 -8.93 -17.99
CA GLU A 257 -37.00 -8.67 -16.62
C GLU A 257 -35.96 -7.81 -15.86
N THR A 258 -36.42 -6.69 -15.34
CA THR A 258 -35.64 -5.73 -14.58
C THR A 258 -35.19 -6.35 -13.24
N THR A 259 -33.97 -6.86 -13.19
CA THR A 259 -33.33 -7.30 -11.96
C THR A 259 -32.31 -6.27 -11.50
N PRO A 260 -32.19 -5.97 -10.18
CA PRO A 260 -31.30 -4.93 -9.65
C PRO A 260 -29.81 -5.26 -9.75
N GLY A 261 -29.31 -5.95 -10.72
CA GLY A 261 -27.90 -6.31 -10.88
C GLY A 261 -27.37 -6.23 -12.32
N ARG A 262 -28.26 -6.07 -13.28
CA ARG A 262 -27.87 -5.95 -14.70
C ARG A 262 -28.61 -4.78 -15.31
N LEU A 263 -28.08 -3.56 -15.10
CA LEU A 263 -28.47 -2.44 -15.93
C LEU A 263 -28.08 -2.79 -17.38
N GLN A 264 -29.10 -2.99 -18.23
CA GLN A 264 -28.91 -3.24 -19.66
C GLN A 264 -27.93 -2.19 -20.20
N SER A 265 -26.83 -2.65 -20.79
CA SER A 265 -25.95 -1.80 -21.56
C SER A 265 -26.74 -1.24 -22.75
N GLN A 266 -27.28 -0.05 -22.61
CA GLN A 266 -27.48 0.80 -23.79
C GLN A 266 -26.11 0.93 -24.41
N SER A 267 -26.01 0.79 -25.74
CA SER A 267 -24.79 0.92 -26.51
C SER A 267 -24.04 2.18 -26.10
N VAL A 268 -23.12 2.05 -25.18
CA VAL A 268 -22.28 3.13 -24.71
C VAL A 268 -21.28 3.37 -25.82
N ALA A 269 -21.25 4.60 -26.33
CA ALA A 269 -20.18 5.14 -27.14
C ALA A 269 -18.81 4.72 -26.56
N PRO A 270 -17.74 4.61 -27.38
CA PRO A 270 -16.44 4.15 -26.92
C PRO A 270 -16.10 4.81 -25.59
N SER A 271 -15.87 3.96 -24.57
CA SER A 271 -15.69 4.41 -23.18
C SER A 271 -14.68 5.55 -23.13
N PRO A 272 -15.00 6.67 -22.46
CA PRO A 272 -14.03 7.75 -22.35
C PRO A 272 -12.79 7.21 -21.65
N SER A 273 -11.61 7.38 -22.27
CA SER A 273 -10.34 7.10 -21.59
C SER A 273 -10.20 8.01 -20.34
N PRO A 274 -9.59 7.56 -19.26
CA PRO A 274 -8.94 6.27 -19.10
C PRO A 274 -9.89 5.13 -18.70
N GLN A 275 -9.53 3.90 -19.12
CA GLN A 275 -10.23 2.69 -18.69
C GLN A 275 -9.45 2.03 -17.53
N PRO A 276 -10.10 1.71 -16.40
CA PRO A 276 -9.44 1.01 -15.31
C PRO A 276 -9.25 -0.48 -15.61
N ILE A 277 -8.06 -1.01 -15.30
CA ILE A 277 -7.76 -2.44 -15.23
C ILE A 277 -7.63 -2.77 -13.73
N PHE A 278 -8.63 -3.45 -13.17
CA PHE A 278 -8.62 -3.85 -11.77
C PHE A 278 -7.79 -5.12 -11.58
N ILE A 279 -6.85 -5.08 -10.63
CA ILE A 279 -6.02 -6.23 -10.26
C ILE A 279 -6.26 -6.54 -8.79
N CYS A 280 -6.64 -7.79 -8.50
CA CYS A 280 -6.90 -8.27 -7.14
C CYS A 280 -6.30 -9.65 -6.90
N GLY A 281 -6.38 -10.13 -5.66
CA GLY A 281 -5.93 -11.44 -5.22
C GLY A 281 -5.48 -11.40 -3.77
N MET A 282 -5.12 -12.54 -3.21
CA MET A 282 -4.52 -12.52 -1.87
C MET A 282 -3.27 -11.64 -1.85
N PHE A 283 -3.04 -10.98 -0.73
CA PHE A 283 -1.75 -10.31 -0.51
C PHE A 283 -0.60 -11.32 -0.77
N ARG A 284 0.45 -10.91 -1.48
CA ARG A 284 1.57 -11.78 -1.92
C ARG A 284 1.24 -12.84 -2.98
N SER A 285 0.13 -12.73 -3.68
CA SER A 285 -0.22 -13.63 -4.80
C SER A 285 0.47 -13.31 -6.13
N GLY A 286 1.25 -12.19 -6.19
CA GLY A 286 1.91 -11.76 -7.43
C GLY A 286 1.25 -10.57 -8.12
N SER A 287 0.27 -9.90 -7.49
CA SER A 287 -0.45 -8.76 -8.07
C SER A 287 0.47 -7.59 -8.48
N THR A 288 1.52 -7.29 -7.69
CA THR A 288 2.51 -6.28 -8.07
C THR A 288 3.33 -6.68 -9.30
N LEU A 289 3.67 -7.96 -9.44
CA LEU A 289 4.36 -8.48 -10.62
C LEU A 289 3.51 -8.32 -11.88
N VAL A 290 2.25 -8.72 -11.81
CA VAL A 290 1.30 -8.60 -12.92
C VAL A 290 1.08 -7.13 -13.28
N GLU A 291 0.97 -6.24 -12.30
CA GLU A 291 0.89 -4.79 -12.55
C GLU A 291 2.12 -4.26 -13.29
N GLN A 292 3.34 -4.66 -12.89
CA GLN A 292 4.57 -4.22 -13.55
C GLN A 292 4.65 -4.74 -15.00
N ILE A 293 4.24 -5.97 -15.24
CA ILE A 293 4.14 -6.56 -16.58
C ILE A 293 3.19 -5.73 -17.45
N LEU A 294 1.98 -5.44 -16.96
CA LEU A 294 1.00 -4.64 -17.69
C LEU A 294 1.44 -3.19 -17.89
N ALA A 295 2.07 -2.58 -16.88
CA ALA A 295 2.57 -1.22 -16.97
C ALA A 295 3.75 -1.04 -17.94
N ALA A 296 4.39 -2.14 -18.36
CA ALA A 296 5.38 -2.13 -19.44
C ALA A 296 4.76 -1.94 -20.82
N HIS A 297 3.45 -2.16 -20.96
CA HIS A 297 2.72 -1.91 -22.19
C HIS A 297 2.51 -0.40 -22.43
N PRO A 298 2.79 0.15 -23.63
CA PRO A 298 2.75 1.61 -23.90
C PRO A 298 1.39 2.27 -23.67
N GLN A 299 0.30 1.52 -23.81
CA GLN A 299 -1.07 1.99 -23.60
C GLN A 299 -1.51 1.96 -22.13
N VAL A 300 -0.76 1.30 -21.25
CA VAL A 300 -1.13 1.11 -19.84
C VAL A 300 -0.28 2.02 -18.94
N ARG A 301 -0.93 2.72 -18.02
CA ARG A 301 -0.27 3.49 -16.97
C ARG A 301 -0.49 2.80 -15.62
N ARG A 302 0.57 2.79 -14.83
CA ARG A 302 0.52 2.24 -13.48
C ARG A 302 -0.22 3.20 -12.55
N GLY A 303 -1.30 2.72 -11.90
CA GLY A 303 -2.00 3.45 -10.85
C GLY A 303 -1.57 3.05 -9.43
N GLY A 304 -1.05 1.82 -9.26
CA GLY A 304 -0.71 1.29 -7.93
C GLY A 304 -1.95 0.97 -7.11
N GLU A 305 -1.86 1.16 -5.79
CA GLU A 305 -2.96 0.93 -4.83
C GLU A 305 -3.78 2.21 -4.65
N LEU A 306 -4.68 2.47 -5.61
CA LEU A 306 -5.47 3.70 -5.61
C LEU A 306 -6.43 3.75 -4.41
N PRO A 307 -6.54 4.91 -3.71
CA PRO A 307 -7.48 5.07 -2.60
C PRO A 307 -8.91 5.35 -3.08
N LEU A 308 -9.15 5.43 -4.39
CA LEU A 308 -10.42 5.90 -4.97
C LEU A 308 -11.59 4.99 -4.65
N LEU A 309 -11.45 3.68 -4.86
CA LEU A 309 -12.54 2.73 -4.61
C LEU A 309 -12.92 2.63 -3.13
N PRO A 310 -11.96 2.52 -2.18
CA PRO A 310 -12.26 2.61 -0.75
C PRO A 310 -12.95 3.92 -0.35
N ALA A 311 -12.53 5.06 -0.87
CA ALA A 311 -13.15 6.36 -0.59
C ALA A 311 -14.61 6.39 -1.08
N ILE A 312 -14.88 5.93 -2.29
CA ILE A 312 -16.22 5.82 -2.86
C ILE A 312 -17.10 4.89 -2.03
N VAL A 313 -16.58 3.76 -1.58
CA VAL A 313 -17.30 2.84 -0.69
C VAL A 313 -17.67 3.53 0.62
N GLN A 314 -16.73 4.26 1.20
CA GLN A 314 -16.95 4.98 2.45
C GLN A 314 -17.99 6.12 2.29
N GLU A 315 -17.95 6.84 1.19
CA GLU A 315 -18.82 7.99 0.96
C GLU A 315 -20.23 7.59 0.50
N HIS A 316 -20.32 6.58 -0.38
CA HIS A 316 -21.56 6.31 -1.07
C HIS A 316 -22.23 4.98 -0.70
N PHE A 317 -21.56 4.01 -0.11
CA PHE A 317 -22.10 2.66 0.07
C PHE A 317 -22.07 2.16 1.52
N GLN A 318 -22.25 3.06 2.50
CA GLN A 318 -22.33 2.63 3.89
C GLN A 318 -23.78 2.31 4.30
N PRO A 319 -24.00 1.29 5.16
CA PRO A 319 -23.04 0.28 5.61
C PRO A 319 -22.71 -0.72 4.47
N TYR A 320 -21.42 -0.88 4.18
CA TYR A 320 -20.95 -1.82 3.15
C TYR A 320 -20.77 -3.22 3.75
N PRO A 321 -21.17 -4.31 3.05
CA PRO A 321 -21.76 -4.38 1.70
C PRO A 321 -23.32 -4.34 1.69
N GLN A 322 -23.99 -4.18 2.82
CA GLN A 322 -25.45 -4.26 2.91
C GLN A 322 -26.15 -3.22 2.02
N ALA A 323 -25.58 -2.03 1.91
CA ALA A 323 -26.09 -0.98 1.02
C ALA A 323 -26.11 -1.39 -0.47
N CYS A 324 -25.32 -2.41 -0.85
CA CYS A 324 -25.28 -2.93 -2.22
C CYS A 324 -26.44 -3.88 -2.56
N ARG A 325 -27.29 -4.25 -1.61
CA ARG A 325 -28.49 -5.09 -1.88
C ARG A 325 -29.56 -4.34 -2.66
N SER A 326 -29.56 -3.01 -2.62
CA SER A 326 -30.49 -2.15 -3.33
C SER A 326 -29.72 -1.02 -4.03
N LEU A 327 -28.99 -1.39 -5.10
CA LEU A 327 -28.24 -0.44 -5.89
C LEU A 327 -29.17 0.37 -6.78
N ASP A 328 -29.10 1.69 -6.63
CA ASP A 328 -29.82 2.63 -7.49
C ASP A 328 -28.88 3.12 -8.61
N ALA A 329 -29.45 3.23 -9.83
CA ALA A 329 -28.70 3.58 -11.02
C ALA A 329 -28.02 4.96 -10.94
N ALA A 330 -28.65 5.94 -10.30
CA ALA A 330 -28.10 7.29 -10.16
C ALA A 330 -26.85 7.26 -9.23
N ARG A 331 -26.95 6.52 -8.13
CA ARG A 331 -25.84 6.36 -7.17
C ARG A 331 -24.64 5.63 -7.79
N ILE A 332 -24.91 4.56 -8.56
CA ILE A 332 -23.87 3.83 -9.30
C ILE A 332 -23.21 4.75 -10.32
N SER A 333 -23.99 5.51 -11.10
CA SER A 333 -23.48 6.44 -12.10
C SER A 333 -22.63 7.56 -11.49
N ALA A 334 -23.06 8.11 -10.35
CA ALA A 334 -22.29 9.13 -9.61
C ALA A 334 -20.96 8.56 -9.13
N ALA A 335 -20.95 7.36 -8.53
CA ALA A 335 -19.76 6.67 -8.06
C ALA A 335 -18.78 6.37 -9.21
N ALA A 336 -19.28 5.84 -10.32
CA ALA A 336 -18.48 5.58 -11.53
C ALA A 336 -17.86 6.87 -12.07
N THR A 337 -18.62 7.95 -12.12
CA THR A 337 -18.15 9.27 -12.58
C THR A 337 -17.06 9.82 -11.66
N ALA A 338 -17.24 9.75 -10.35
CA ALA A 338 -16.25 10.18 -9.35
C ALA A 338 -14.95 9.38 -9.49
N TYR A 339 -15.04 8.06 -9.68
CA TYR A 339 -13.90 7.19 -9.90
C TYR A 339 -13.13 7.57 -11.17
N LEU A 340 -13.82 7.73 -12.32
CA LEU A 340 -13.20 8.09 -13.59
C LEU A 340 -12.56 9.49 -13.55
N GLN A 341 -13.17 10.46 -12.86
CA GLN A 341 -12.57 11.76 -12.62
C GLN A 341 -11.30 11.66 -11.77
N GLY A 342 -11.30 10.77 -10.76
CA GLY A 342 -10.16 10.50 -9.91
C GLY A 342 -8.96 9.98 -10.71
N ILE A 343 -9.15 8.91 -11.49
CA ILE A 343 -8.05 8.34 -12.31
C ILE A 343 -7.58 9.30 -13.41
N LYS A 344 -8.47 10.10 -13.99
CA LYS A 344 -8.11 11.11 -14.99
C LYS A 344 -7.23 12.22 -14.41
N ARG A 345 -7.43 12.60 -13.14
CA ARG A 345 -6.56 13.57 -12.44
C ARG A 345 -5.16 13.01 -12.21
N ILE A 346 -5.06 11.71 -11.87
CA ILE A 346 -3.78 11.06 -11.59
C ILE A 346 -2.95 10.92 -12.88
N HIS A 347 -3.58 10.49 -13.99
CA HIS A 347 -2.91 10.28 -15.27
C HIS A 347 -3.72 10.89 -16.43
N PRO A 348 -3.60 12.20 -16.65
CA PRO A 348 -4.27 12.86 -17.78
C PRO A 348 -3.82 12.24 -19.13
N GLY A 349 -4.78 11.84 -19.96
CA GLY A 349 -4.50 11.30 -21.29
C GLY A 349 -4.09 9.81 -21.35
N ALA A 350 -4.09 9.10 -20.24
CA ALA A 350 -3.89 7.65 -20.24
C ALA A 350 -5.05 6.93 -20.96
N GLN A 351 -4.74 5.86 -21.70
CA GLN A 351 -5.77 4.98 -22.30
C GLN A 351 -6.26 3.98 -21.28
N TYR A 352 -5.33 3.28 -20.62
CA TYR A 352 -5.61 2.33 -19.53
C TYR A 352 -4.84 2.72 -18.28
N ILE A 353 -5.44 2.51 -17.11
CA ILE A 353 -4.80 2.68 -15.80
C ILE A 353 -5.06 1.43 -14.97
N THR A 354 -4.01 0.88 -14.36
CA THR A 354 -4.17 -0.19 -13.38
C THR A 354 -4.67 0.36 -12.05
N ASP A 355 -5.62 -0.33 -11.42
CA ASP A 355 -5.95 -0.20 -10.00
C ASP A 355 -5.61 -1.54 -9.34
N LYS A 356 -4.41 -1.62 -8.82
CA LYS A 356 -3.89 -2.83 -8.21
C LYS A 356 -3.97 -2.72 -6.70
N ARG A 357 -5.06 -3.20 -6.14
CA ARG A 357 -5.21 -3.45 -4.71
C ARG A 357 -5.50 -4.93 -4.49
N PRO A 358 -4.69 -5.62 -3.68
CA PRO A 358 -4.97 -7.02 -3.36
C PRO A 358 -6.41 -7.23 -2.90
N ASP A 359 -6.92 -6.35 -2.03
CA ASP A 359 -8.25 -6.40 -1.42
C ASP A 359 -9.42 -5.99 -2.35
N ASN A 360 -9.17 -5.59 -3.60
CA ASN A 360 -10.24 -5.31 -4.57
C ASN A 360 -11.19 -6.51 -4.79
N PHE A 361 -10.78 -7.73 -4.40
CA PHE A 361 -11.69 -8.88 -4.45
C PHE A 361 -12.93 -8.73 -3.54
N HIS A 362 -12.89 -7.88 -2.52
CA HIS A 362 -14.07 -7.52 -1.73
C HIS A 362 -15.05 -6.63 -2.50
N HIS A 363 -14.61 -5.99 -3.56
CA HIS A 363 -15.36 -4.97 -4.29
C HIS A 363 -15.77 -5.39 -5.70
N ILE A 364 -15.51 -6.64 -6.12
CA ILE A 364 -15.78 -7.12 -7.49
C ILE A 364 -17.24 -6.87 -7.90
N GLY A 365 -18.20 -7.15 -7.03
CA GLY A 365 -19.61 -6.90 -7.32
C GLY A 365 -19.92 -5.42 -7.55
N LEU A 366 -19.35 -4.53 -6.75
CA LEU A 366 -19.51 -3.08 -6.92
C LEU A 366 -18.77 -2.57 -8.17
N ILE A 367 -17.55 -3.05 -8.43
CA ILE A 367 -16.80 -2.74 -9.65
C ILE A 367 -17.64 -3.09 -10.88
N LYS A 368 -18.22 -4.29 -10.92
CA LYS A 368 -19.06 -4.73 -12.04
C LYS A 368 -20.38 -3.96 -12.14
N ALA A 369 -20.93 -3.48 -11.03
CA ALA A 369 -22.08 -2.58 -11.06
C ALA A 369 -21.73 -1.20 -11.64
N MET A 370 -20.59 -0.62 -11.27
CA MET A 370 -20.11 0.66 -11.80
C MET A 370 -19.58 0.55 -13.25
N PHE A 371 -18.90 -0.53 -13.57
CA PHE A 371 -18.22 -0.78 -14.84
C PHE A 371 -18.57 -2.16 -15.39
N PRO A 372 -19.75 -2.35 -16.01
CA PRO A 372 -20.22 -3.68 -16.47
C PRO A 372 -19.26 -4.37 -17.43
N GLN A 373 -18.47 -3.62 -18.22
CA GLN A 373 -17.50 -4.14 -19.17
C GLN A 373 -16.09 -4.33 -18.57
N ALA A 374 -15.87 -3.96 -17.31
CA ALA A 374 -14.55 -4.08 -16.70
C ALA A 374 -14.09 -5.54 -16.66
N ARG A 375 -12.87 -5.79 -17.15
CA ARG A 375 -12.12 -7.04 -16.92
C ARG A 375 -11.36 -6.91 -15.60
N ILE A 376 -11.35 -8.01 -14.83
CA ILE A 376 -10.71 -8.04 -13.53
C ILE A 376 -9.63 -9.12 -13.57
N VAL A 377 -8.39 -8.70 -13.35
CA VAL A 377 -7.24 -9.60 -13.27
C VAL A 377 -7.13 -10.13 -11.84
N HIS A 378 -7.35 -11.44 -11.70
CA HIS A 378 -7.28 -12.13 -10.43
C HIS A 378 -5.98 -12.94 -10.34
N THR A 379 -5.08 -12.53 -9.45
CA THR A 379 -3.82 -13.22 -9.20
C THR A 379 -3.97 -14.23 -8.07
N HIS A 380 -3.53 -15.44 -8.30
CA HIS A 380 -3.53 -16.50 -7.29
C HIS A 380 -2.20 -17.26 -7.28
N ARG A 381 -1.92 -17.94 -6.19
CA ARG A 381 -0.67 -18.62 -5.91
C ARG A 381 -0.93 -19.83 -5.03
N ASN A 382 0.00 -20.79 -5.00
CA ASN A 382 0.00 -21.89 -4.04
C ASN A 382 -0.28 -21.37 -2.62
N ALA A 383 -1.30 -21.91 -1.94
CA ALA A 383 -1.79 -21.39 -0.67
C ALA A 383 -0.73 -21.47 0.46
N LEU A 384 0.11 -22.52 0.49
CA LEU A 384 1.19 -22.66 1.48
C LEU A 384 2.29 -21.63 1.25
N ASP A 385 2.74 -21.45 0.00
CA ASP A 385 3.72 -20.40 -0.35
C ASP A 385 3.17 -19.01 -0.09
N ASN A 386 1.87 -18.81 -0.31
CA ASN A 386 1.20 -17.53 -0.06
C ASN A 386 1.13 -17.25 1.45
N ALA A 387 0.66 -18.21 2.25
CA ALA A 387 0.60 -18.09 3.71
C ALA A 387 1.98 -17.82 4.31
N LEU A 388 3.00 -18.57 3.89
CA LEU A 388 4.38 -18.38 4.32
C LEU A 388 4.90 -16.98 3.95
N SER A 389 4.64 -16.53 2.73
CA SER A 389 5.07 -15.22 2.24
C SER A 389 4.42 -14.06 3.00
N ILE A 390 3.19 -14.22 3.47
CA ILE A 390 2.48 -13.27 4.34
C ILE A 390 3.11 -13.28 5.73
N TRP A 391 3.28 -14.46 6.31
CA TRP A 391 3.79 -14.63 7.68
C TRP A 391 5.25 -14.19 7.85
N PHE A 392 6.02 -14.07 6.76
CA PHE A 392 7.40 -13.60 6.75
C PHE A 392 7.55 -12.07 6.65
N LEU A 393 6.47 -11.31 6.81
CA LEU A 393 6.48 -9.85 6.67
C LEU A 393 5.93 -9.14 7.91
N HIS A 394 6.57 -8.02 8.25
CA HIS A 394 5.99 -7.04 9.14
C HIS A 394 4.98 -6.20 8.36
N LEU A 395 3.70 -6.36 8.64
CA LEU A 395 2.61 -5.69 7.96
C LEU A 395 1.91 -4.71 8.90
N ASP A 396 1.19 -3.75 8.30
CA ASP A 396 0.37 -2.79 9.03
C ASP A 396 -0.68 -3.49 9.92
N HIS A 397 -1.05 -2.83 11.01
CA HIS A 397 -2.02 -3.35 11.99
C HIS A 397 -3.41 -3.61 11.37
N ALA A 398 -3.76 -2.94 10.25
CA ALA A 398 -4.96 -3.25 9.50
C ALA A 398 -4.98 -4.70 8.95
N MET A 399 -3.80 -5.31 8.78
CA MET A 399 -3.64 -6.70 8.38
C MET A 399 -3.37 -7.62 9.60
N ALA A 400 -4.11 -7.45 10.69
CA ALA A 400 -3.89 -8.16 11.96
C ALA A 400 -3.93 -9.70 11.83
N TYR A 401 -4.58 -10.25 10.79
CA TYR A 401 -4.56 -11.68 10.49
C TYR A 401 -3.17 -12.22 10.14
N ALA A 402 -2.27 -11.37 9.65
CA ALA A 402 -0.96 -11.77 9.14
C ALA A 402 0.02 -12.25 10.23
N THR A 403 -0.28 -12.00 11.50
CA THR A 403 0.60 -12.32 12.62
C THR A 403 0.45 -13.75 13.19
N ASP A 404 -0.55 -14.50 12.69
CA ASP A 404 -0.85 -15.87 13.17
C ASP A 404 -1.22 -16.76 11.98
N LEU A 405 -0.58 -17.92 11.85
CA LEU A 405 -0.81 -18.85 10.74
C LEU A 405 -2.23 -19.41 10.70
N GLY A 406 -2.88 -19.57 11.85
CA GLY A 406 -4.28 -19.98 11.89
C GLY A 406 -5.22 -18.88 11.40
N ASP A 407 -4.92 -17.62 11.68
CA ASP A 407 -5.67 -16.47 11.17
C ASP A 407 -5.44 -16.28 9.68
N ILE A 408 -4.19 -16.43 9.19
CA ILE A 408 -3.86 -16.46 7.77
C ILE A 408 -4.63 -17.55 7.05
N THR A 409 -4.62 -18.76 7.60
CA THR A 409 -5.35 -19.93 7.03
C THR A 409 -6.84 -19.64 6.93
N HIS A 410 -7.45 -19.10 7.99
CA HIS A 410 -8.85 -18.71 7.97
C HIS A 410 -9.13 -17.65 6.90
N HIS A 411 -8.30 -16.60 6.82
CA HIS A 411 -8.46 -15.53 5.86
C HIS A 411 -8.33 -16.02 4.41
N ILE A 412 -7.37 -16.90 4.11
CA ILE A 412 -7.21 -17.53 2.78
C ILE A 412 -8.44 -18.36 2.43
N ARG A 413 -9.01 -19.14 3.35
CA ARG A 413 -10.21 -19.94 3.10
C ARG A 413 -11.44 -19.08 2.80
N GLU A 414 -11.64 -18.00 3.54
CA GLU A 414 -12.73 -17.07 3.30
C GLU A 414 -12.56 -16.32 1.96
N TYR A 415 -11.33 -15.92 1.63
CA TYR A 415 -11.01 -15.38 0.31
C TYR A 415 -11.33 -16.38 -0.82
N GLN A 416 -10.90 -17.64 -0.70
CA GLN A 416 -11.19 -18.68 -1.71
C GLN A 416 -12.70 -18.93 -1.84
N ARG A 417 -13.45 -18.87 -0.74
CA ARG A 417 -14.92 -18.99 -0.74
C ARG A 417 -15.56 -17.84 -1.51
N LEU A 418 -15.10 -16.61 -1.26
CA LEU A 418 -15.58 -15.42 -1.96
C LEU A 418 -15.22 -15.44 -3.45
N MET A 419 -13.99 -15.83 -3.80
CA MET A 419 -13.57 -15.91 -5.20
C MET A 419 -14.35 -16.98 -5.99
N ARG A 420 -14.66 -18.13 -5.39
CA ARG A 420 -15.57 -19.11 -6.01
C ARG A 420 -16.95 -18.52 -6.32
N HIS A 421 -17.48 -17.71 -5.40
CA HIS A 421 -18.71 -16.98 -5.66
C HIS A 421 -18.57 -16.03 -6.85
N TRP A 422 -17.51 -15.24 -6.90
CA TRP A 422 -17.26 -14.33 -8.02
C TRP A 422 -17.09 -15.04 -9.36
N HIS A 423 -16.41 -16.19 -9.37
CA HIS A 423 -16.32 -17.04 -10.58
C HIS A 423 -17.69 -17.58 -11.01
N THR A 424 -18.59 -17.86 -10.08
CA THR A 424 -19.97 -18.26 -10.42
C THR A 424 -20.75 -17.09 -11.04
N VAL A 425 -20.57 -15.87 -10.51
CA VAL A 425 -21.35 -14.69 -10.93
C VAL A 425 -20.77 -14.01 -12.17
N TYR A 426 -19.44 -13.92 -12.29
CA TYR A 426 -18.72 -13.14 -13.30
C TYR A 426 -17.63 -13.93 -14.03
N SER A 427 -17.86 -15.20 -14.32
CA SER A 427 -16.87 -16.11 -14.93
C SER A 427 -16.20 -15.58 -16.20
N GLN A 428 -16.91 -14.80 -17.01
CA GLN A 428 -16.40 -14.26 -18.28
C GLN A 428 -15.56 -12.98 -18.10
N ASP A 429 -15.63 -12.37 -16.94
CA ASP A 429 -14.99 -11.06 -16.65
C ASP A 429 -13.75 -11.19 -15.79
N LEU A 430 -13.55 -12.36 -15.16
CA LEU A 430 -12.39 -12.68 -14.34
C LEU A 430 -11.30 -13.33 -15.20
N ILE A 431 -10.10 -12.73 -15.16
CA ILE A 431 -8.91 -13.23 -15.85
C ILE A 431 -7.96 -13.77 -14.79
N ASP A 432 -7.95 -15.10 -14.62
CA ASP A 432 -7.05 -15.74 -13.66
C ASP A 432 -5.61 -15.71 -14.14
N VAL A 433 -4.70 -15.36 -13.25
CA VAL A 433 -3.25 -15.41 -13.44
C VAL A 433 -2.64 -16.24 -12.32
N ASP A 434 -2.27 -17.45 -12.65
CA ASP A 434 -1.54 -18.37 -11.76
C ASP A 434 -0.06 -17.97 -11.69
N TYR A 435 0.41 -17.62 -10.49
CA TYR A 435 1.79 -17.18 -10.28
C TYR A 435 2.82 -18.21 -10.73
N GLU A 436 2.59 -19.48 -10.41
CA GLU A 436 3.48 -20.58 -10.74
C GLU A 436 3.59 -20.79 -12.25
N SER A 437 2.48 -20.68 -12.98
CA SER A 437 2.44 -20.76 -14.45
C SER A 437 3.13 -19.53 -15.07
N LEU A 438 2.87 -18.34 -14.55
CA LEU A 438 3.49 -17.11 -15.03
C LEU A 438 5.02 -17.16 -14.93
N VAL A 439 5.58 -17.64 -13.82
CA VAL A 439 7.04 -17.76 -13.67
C VAL A 439 7.65 -18.97 -14.40
N ARG A 440 6.84 -19.97 -14.74
CA ARG A 440 7.26 -21.15 -15.50
C ARG A 440 7.30 -20.89 -17.00
N SER A 441 6.28 -20.18 -17.51
CA SER A 441 6.04 -19.94 -18.94
C SER A 441 5.65 -18.49 -19.21
N PRO A 442 6.57 -17.52 -18.95
CA PRO A 442 6.24 -16.09 -18.93
C PRO A 442 5.59 -15.60 -20.22
N GLU A 443 6.18 -15.90 -21.38
CA GLU A 443 5.68 -15.39 -22.65
C GLU A 443 4.27 -15.89 -22.95
N THR A 444 4.00 -17.17 -22.71
CA THR A 444 2.68 -17.77 -22.94
C THR A 444 1.62 -17.10 -22.04
N GLU A 445 1.92 -16.91 -20.75
CA GLU A 445 0.96 -16.35 -19.82
C GLU A 445 0.76 -14.84 -20.05
N VAL A 446 1.82 -14.10 -20.40
CA VAL A 446 1.72 -12.67 -20.73
C VAL A 446 0.91 -12.47 -22.02
N ARG A 447 1.14 -13.29 -23.06
CA ARG A 447 0.31 -13.25 -24.29
C ARG A 447 -1.16 -13.49 -23.96
N ARG A 448 -1.47 -14.56 -23.21
CA ARG A 448 -2.82 -14.89 -22.78
C ARG A 448 -3.48 -13.75 -21.99
N LEU A 449 -2.73 -13.11 -21.10
CA LEU A 449 -3.21 -11.98 -20.30
C LEU A 449 -3.51 -10.75 -21.18
N LEU A 450 -2.62 -10.40 -22.09
CA LEU A 450 -2.81 -9.27 -23.01
C LEU A 450 -4.00 -9.54 -23.95
N ASP A 451 -4.10 -10.73 -24.52
CA ASP A 451 -5.23 -11.14 -25.38
C ASP A 451 -6.58 -11.04 -24.63
N ALA A 452 -6.62 -11.51 -23.36
CA ALA A 452 -7.82 -11.42 -22.54
C ALA A 452 -8.20 -9.96 -22.18
N LEU A 453 -7.22 -9.04 -22.15
CA LEU A 453 -7.43 -7.59 -21.95
C LEU A 453 -7.62 -6.83 -23.28
N GLU A 454 -7.65 -7.54 -24.42
CA GLU A 454 -7.76 -6.95 -25.77
C GLU A 454 -6.62 -5.93 -26.07
N LEU A 455 -5.44 -6.20 -25.49
CA LEU A 455 -4.23 -5.42 -25.71
C LEU A 455 -3.33 -6.12 -26.74
N PRO A 456 -2.72 -5.38 -27.68
CA PRO A 456 -1.76 -5.97 -28.62
C PRO A 456 -0.53 -6.51 -27.89
N TRP A 457 0.10 -7.52 -28.49
CA TRP A 457 1.36 -8.06 -27.95
C TRP A 457 2.46 -6.98 -27.89
N GLU A 458 3.11 -6.88 -26.73
CA GLU A 458 4.21 -5.95 -26.49
C GLU A 458 5.37 -6.68 -25.79
N PRO A 459 6.53 -6.84 -26.47
CA PRO A 459 7.68 -7.54 -25.90
C PRO A 459 8.21 -6.92 -24.60
N ALA A 460 8.07 -5.60 -24.43
CA ALA A 460 8.50 -4.88 -23.23
C ALA A 460 7.83 -5.41 -21.95
N CYS A 461 6.67 -6.06 -22.06
CA CYS A 461 6.00 -6.73 -20.94
C CYS A 461 6.83 -7.87 -20.33
N LEU A 462 7.72 -8.51 -21.09
CA LEU A 462 8.66 -9.50 -20.57
C LEU A 462 9.91 -8.87 -19.94
N GLU A 463 10.18 -7.60 -20.21
CA GLU A 463 11.30 -6.83 -19.68
C GLU A 463 10.86 -5.80 -18.61
N PHE A 464 9.71 -6.04 -17.97
CA PHE A 464 9.09 -5.15 -16.97
C PHE A 464 10.07 -4.69 -15.88
N TYR A 465 11.06 -5.50 -15.50
CA TYR A 465 12.08 -5.20 -14.50
C TYR A 465 13.03 -4.05 -14.89
N ARG A 466 13.06 -3.66 -16.18
CA ARG A 466 13.83 -2.50 -16.66
C ARG A 466 13.14 -1.15 -16.42
N GLN A 467 11.88 -1.17 -15.99
CA GLN A 467 11.14 0.06 -15.73
C GLN A 467 11.64 0.77 -14.47
N ARG A 468 11.77 2.09 -14.54
CA ARG A 468 12.18 2.95 -13.42
C ARG A 468 11.00 3.55 -12.64
N SER A 469 9.86 2.86 -12.56
CA SER A 469 8.71 3.33 -11.78
C SER A 469 8.95 3.17 -10.27
N LEU A 470 8.38 4.04 -9.43
CA LEU A 470 8.36 3.85 -7.99
C LEU A 470 7.53 2.61 -7.64
N VAL A 471 8.05 1.74 -6.79
CA VAL A 471 7.35 0.53 -6.32
C VAL A 471 7.30 0.53 -4.80
N LYS A 472 6.17 0.93 -4.24
CA LYS A 472 5.93 1.03 -2.79
C LYS A 472 5.20 -0.20 -2.26
N THR A 473 5.76 -1.38 -2.45
CA THR A 473 5.18 -2.63 -1.95
C THR A 473 6.25 -3.51 -1.33
N ALA A 474 5.84 -4.44 -0.48
CA ALA A 474 6.73 -5.45 0.11
C ALA A 474 7.45 -6.34 -0.93
N SER A 475 7.15 -6.18 -2.23
CA SER A 475 7.75 -6.90 -3.35
C SER A 475 8.76 -6.07 -4.14
N VAL A 476 9.19 -4.89 -3.65
CA VAL A 476 10.00 -3.92 -4.40
C VAL A 476 11.23 -4.54 -5.05
N TRP A 477 11.99 -5.35 -4.32
CA TRP A 477 13.19 -5.99 -4.86
C TRP A 477 12.87 -7.13 -5.84
N GLN A 478 11.76 -7.86 -5.61
CA GLN A 478 11.38 -9.01 -6.41
C GLN A 478 10.95 -8.63 -7.84
N VAL A 479 10.31 -7.49 -8.01
CA VAL A 479 9.83 -7.01 -9.32
C VAL A 479 10.91 -6.24 -10.11
N ARG A 480 12.11 -6.08 -9.55
CA ARG A 480 13.27 -5.46 -10.19
C ARG A 480 14.26 -6.46 -10.78
N GLU A 481 13.96 -7.72 -10.64
CA GLU A 481 14.77 -8.81 -11.22
C GLU A 481 13.96 -9.51 -12.33
N PRO A 482 14.63 -10.12 -13.31
CA PRO A 482 13.96 -11.03 -14.25
C PRO A 482 13.18 -12.09 -13.49
N LEU A 483 12.11 -12.61 -14.11
CA LEU A 483 11.29 -13.67 -13.51
C LEU A 483 12.17 -14.86 -13.06
N HIS A 484 11.96 -15.31 -11.85
CA HIS A 484 12.70 -16.41 -11.26
C HIS A 484 11.77 -17.34 -10.47
N ARG A 485 12.16 -18.62 -10.32
CA ARG A 485 11.38 -19.67 -9.65
C ARG A 485 11.69 -19.83 -8.16
N ARG A 486 12.55 -19.00 -7.57
CA ARG A 486 13.00 -19.13 -6.15
C ARG A 486 11.86 -19.06 -5.12
N SER A 487 10.74 -18.45 -5.50
CA SER A 487 9.58 -18.30 -4.63
C SER A 487 8.54 -19.42 -4.78
N VAL A 488 8.74 -20.36 -5.71
CA VAL A 488 7.84 -21.50 -5.95
C VAL A 488 8.29 -22.67 -5.11
N GLY A 489 7.38 -23.24 -4.31
CA GLY A 489 7.67 -24.39 -3.45
C GLY A 489 8.54 -24.06 -2.24
N ARG A 490 8.72 -22.79 -1.90
CA ARG A 490 9.53 -22.37 -0.74
C ARG A 490 9.01 -22.90 0.58
N TRP A 491 7.71 -23.15 0.68
CA TRP A 491 7.07 -23.77 1.84
C TRP A 491 7.69 -25.11 2.20
N GLN A 492 8.30 -25.83 1.25
CA GLN A 492 8.93 -27.13 1.49
C GLN A 492 10.13 -27.04 2.46
N ASN A 493 10.82 -25.90 2.51
CA ASN A 493 11.89 -25.65 3.47
C ASN A 493 11.36 -25.55 4.91
N TYR A 494 10.06 -25.42 5.09
CA TYR A 494 9.35 -25.26 6.36
C TYR A 494 8.19 -26.27 6.50
N ALA A 495 8.28 -27.41 5.77
CA ALA A 495 7.19 -28.39 5.69
C ALA A 495 6.80 -28.95 7.07
N THR A 496 7.78 -29.21 7.92
CA THR A 496 7.55 -29.69 9.29
C THR A 496 6.78 -28.69 10.13
N GLU A 497 7.17 -27.43 10.05
CA GLU A 497 6.56 -26.33 10.81
C GLU A 497 5.17 -25.98 10.31
N LEU A 498 4.91 -26.16 9.00
CA LEU A 498 3.63 -25.86 8.36
C LEU A 498 2.63 -27.03 8.44
N GLU A 499 3.05 -28.22 8.87
CA GLU A 499 2.18 -29.42 8.88
C GLU A 499 0.82 -29.20 9.55
N PRO A 500 0.70 -28.45 10.69
CA PRO A 500 -0.59 -28.21 11.34
C PRO A 500 -1.61 -27.46 10.46
N TRP A 501 -1.15 -26.70 9.47
CA TRP A 501 -2.02 -25.89 8.59
C TRP A 501 -2.08 -26.43 7.16
N ARG A 502 -1.22 -27.39 6.81
CA ARG A 502 -1.10 -27.94 5.44
C ARG A 502 -2.42 -28.47 4.93
N GLN A 503 -3.10 -29.31 5.70
CA GLN A 503 -4.37 -29.88 5.31
C GLN A 503 -5.42 -28.76 5.06
N ALA A 504 -5.56 -27.83 5.99
CA ALA A 504 -6.54 -26.76 5.90
C ALA A 504 -6.29 -25.78 4.73
N LEU A 505 -5.03 -25.66 4.27
CA LEU A 505 -4.66 -24.80 3.14
C LEU A 505 -4.68 -25.51 1.79
N THR A 506 -4.62 -26.84 1.77
CA THR A 506 -4.63 -27.65 0.53
C THR A 506 -5.99 -28.24 0.21
N GLU A 507 -6.84 -28.46 1.21
CA GLU A 507 -8.23 -28.89 0.98
C GLU A 507 -9.05 -27.74 0.40
N ALA A 508 -9.78 -28.04 -0.68
CA ALA A 508 -10.75 -27.08 -1.19
C ALA A 508 -11.74 -26.73 -0.06
N PRO A 509 -12.01 -25.44 0.19
CA PRO A 509 -13.03 -25.07 1.17
C PRO A 509 -14.39 -25.68 0.74
N VAL A 510 -15.06 -26.32 1.67
CA VAL A 510 -16.39 -26.95 1.50
C VAL A 510 -17.44 -25.91 1.12
#